data_a34a5abee73fe3979d957ad36e78137f
#
_entry.id   a34a5abee73fe3979d957ad36e78137f
#
_cell.length_a   1.000
_cell.length_b   1.000
_cell.length_c   1.000
_cell.angle_alpha   90.00
_cell.angle_beta   90.00
_cell.angle_gamma   90.00
#
_symmetry.space_group_name_H-M   'P 1'
#
loop_
_entity.id
_entity.type
_entity.pdbx_description
1 polymer ?
#
loop_
_entity_poly.entity_id
_entity_poly.type
_entity_poly.pdbx_seq_one_letter_code
_entity_poly.pdbx_strand_id
1 'polypeptide(L)'
;MTIAGNISGEATPPSGNIFNEAMRAPAIEKPLNRLKSKVSDFNAIEINEAFASQSLAVLRHFDIADDAPHVNAHGGAIALGHPLAMSGARLTLTLVHSLEVSGGRLGLAALCVGVGQGVALALERI
;
A
#
# COMPACT_ATOMS: atom_id res chain seq x y z
N MET A 1 17.43 -12.32 -5.27
CA MET A 1 16.14 -11.82 -4.76
C MET A 1 15.03 -12.44 -5.61
N THR A 2 14.17 -13.24 -5.03
CA THR A 2 12.96 -13.74 -5.71
C THR A 2 11.77 -12.96 -5.18
N ILE A 3 11.02 -12.34 -6.05
CA ILE A 3 9.80 -11.63 -5.71
C ILE A 3 8.65 -12.60 -5.96
N ALA A 4 8.06 -13.12 -4.90
CA ALA A 4 6.78 -13.82 -4.99
C ALA A 4 5.68 -12.77 -4.89
N GLY A 5 5.27 -12.25 -6.06
CA GLY A 5 4.22 -11.23 -6.14
C GLY A 5 2.84 -11.87 -6.17
N ASN A 6 1.96 -11.39 -5.33
CA ASN A 6 0.53 -11.67 -5.43
C ASN A 6 -0.20 -10.36 -5.73
N ILE A 7 -0.52 -10.14 -7.01
CA ILE A 7 -1.30 -8.98 -7.45
C ILE A 7 -2.77 -9.33 -7.25
N SER A 8 -3.43 -8.64 -6.37
CA SER A 8 -4.89 -8.70 -6.28
C SER A 8 -5.44 -7.30 -6.47
N GLY A 9 -5.93 -7.04 -7.69
CA GLY A 9 -6.71 -5.84 -7.98
C GLY A 9 -8.18 -6.24 -8.06
N GLU A 10 -9.06 -5.53 -7.39
CA GLU A 10 -10.48 -5.58 -7.66
C GLU A 10 -11.17 -4.32 -7.20
N ALA A 11 -12.01 -3.80 -8.08
CA ALA A 11 -12.91 -2.70 -7.80
C ALA A 11 -14.00 -3.18 -6.84
N THR A 12 -14.15 -2.47 -5.73
CA THR A 12 -15.39 -2.55 -4.95
C THR A 12 -16.17 -1.27 -5.22
N PRO A 13 -17.43 -1.36 -5.66
CA PRO A 13 -18.23 -0.16 -5.86
C PRO A 13 -18.41 0.59 -4.53
N PRO A 14 -18.38 1.92 -4.54
CA PRO A 14 -18.47 2.71 -3.33
C PRO A 14 -19.84 2.55 -2.67
N SER A 15 -19.87 2.05 -1.46
CA SER A 15 -21.01 2.24 -0.59
C SER A 15 -20.95 3.63 0.03
N GLY A 16 -21.51 4.62 -0.65
CA GLY A 16 -22.02 5.84 -0.03
C GLY A 16 -21.07 6.93 0.44
N ASN A 17 -19.75 6.79 0.44
CA ASN A 17 -18.85 7.86 0.86
C ASN A 17 -17.52 7.83 0.09
N ILE A 18 -17.37 8.75 -0.86
CA ILE A 18 -16.26 8.81 -1.84
C ILE A 18 -14.89 9.04 -1.18
N PHE A 19 -14.86 9.48 0.07
CA PHE A 19 -13.64 9.84 0.80
C PHE A 19 -13.28 8.86 1.93
N ASN A 20 -14.15 7.93 2.26
CA ASN A 20 -13.93 7.00 3.36
C ASN A 20 -13.50 5.63 2.88
N GLU A 21 -12.44 5.11 3.49
CA GLU A 21 -12.09 3.68 3.68
C GLU A 21 -12.22 2.73 2.47
N ALA A 22 -13.13 3.01 1.55
CA ALA A 22 -13.61 2.07 0.55
C ALA A 22 -12.61 1.74 -0.57
N MET A 23 -11.59 2.57 -0.79
CA MET A 23 -10.80 2.44 -2.03
C MET A 23 -9.54 1.60 -1.90
N ARG A 24 -8.93 1.51 -0.71
CA ARG A 24 -7.66 0.79 -0.51
C ARG A 24 -7.75 -0.30 0.53
N ALA A 25 -8.53 -0.13 1.59
CA ALA A 25 -8.66 -1.12 2.64
C ALA A 25 -9.08 -2.49 2.08
N PRO A 26 -10.15 -2.63 1.27
CA PRO A 26 -10.50 -3.91 0.65
C PRO A 26 -9.42 -4.46 -0.29
N ALA A 27 -8.67 -3.60 -0.98
CA ALA A 27 -7.57 -4.04 -1.84
C ALA A 27 -6.41 -4.61 -1.00
N ILE A 28 -6.12 -4.02 0.17
CA ILE A 28 -5.11 -4.50 1.12
C ILE A 28 -5.59 -5.77 1.83
N GLU A 29 -6.84 -5.85 2.23
CA GLU A 29 -7.41 -7.03 2.90
C GLU A 29 -7.29 -8.31 2.06
N LYS A 30 -7.39 -8.21 0.74
CA LYS A 30 -7.28 -9.38 -0.14
C LYS A 30 -5.93 -10.09 -0.05
N PRO A 31 -4.76 -9.43 -0.26
CA PRO A 31 -3.48 -10.08 -0.07
C PRO A 31 -3.26 -10.53 1.38
N LEU A 32 -3.72 -9.78 2.39
CA LEU A 32 -3.64 -10.19 3.79
C LEU A 32 -4.37 -11.52 4.02
N ASN A 33 -5.62 -11.62 3.58
CA ASN A 33 -6.43 -12.83 3.71
C ASN A 33 -5.81 -14.02 2.95
N ARG A 34 -5.30 -13.78 1.73
CA ARG A 34 -4.67 -14.81 0.90
C ARG A 34 -3.39 -15.35 1.53
N LEU A 35 -2.57 -14.47 2.11
CA LEU A 35 -1.33 -14.82 2.79
C LEU A 35 -1.54 -15.28 4.24
N LYS A 36 -2.75 -15.17 4.76
CA LYS A 36 -3.09 -15.38 6.18
C LYS A 36 -2.20 -14.54 7.11
N SER A 37 -1.91 -13.31 6.69
CA SER A 37 -1.05 -12.35 7.36
C SER A 37 -1.86 -11.20 7.92
N LYS A 38 -1.27 -10.48 8.87
CA LYS A 38 -1.76 -9.20 9.39
C LYS A 38 -0.90 -8.08 8.81
N VAL A 39 -1.43 -6.86 8.81
CA VAL A 39 -0.67 -5.69 8.35
C VAL A 39 0.59 -5.46 9.20
N SER A 40 0.55 -5.83 10.48
CA SER A 40 1.69 -5.77 11.40
C SER A 40 2.85 -6.72 11.07
N ASP A 41 2.65 -7.68 10.16
CA ASP A 41 3.69 -8.61 9.73
C ASP A 41 4.60 -8.01 8.63
N PHE A 42 4.21 -6.85 8.10
CA PHE A 42 4.95 -6.19 7.02
C PHE A 42 6.01 -5.24 7.57
N ASN A 43 7.23 -5.39 7.07
CA ASN A 43 8.38 -4.60 7.48
C ASN A 43 8.45 -3.24 6.78
N ALA A 44 7.85 -3.12 5.61
CA ALA A 44 7.76 -1.88 4.85
C ALA A 44 6.40 -1.78 4.16
N ILE A 45 5.82 -0.59 4.16
CA ILE A 45 4.52 -0.30 3.56
C ILE A 45 4.65 0.97 2.71
N GLU A 46 4.27 0.88 1.45
CA GLU A 46 4.20 2.01 0.52
C GLU A 46 2.75 2.27 0.11
N ILE A 47 2.18 3.37 0.57
CA ILE A 47 0.81 3.79 0.21
C ILE A 47 0.91 5.05 -0.65
N ASN A 48 0.28 5.03 -1.83
CA ASN A 48 0.20 6.22 -2.65
C ASN A 48 -0.66 7.30 -1.98
N GLU A 49 -0.10 8.46 -1.78
CA GLU A 49 -0.75 9.61 -1.13
C GLU A 49 -1.49 10.47 -2.17
N ALA A 50 -2.54 9.92 -2.80
CA ALA A 50 -3.36 10.72 -3.71
C ALA A 50 -4.00 11.92 -2.98
N PHE A 51 -4.40 11.70 -1.72
CA PHE A 51 -4.85 12.72 -0.76
C PHE A 51 -4.38 12.31 0.63
N ALA A 52 -3.91 13.26 1.44
CA ALA A 52 -3.47 13.02 2.81
C ALA A 52 -4.57 12.37 3.67
N SER A 53 -5.80 12.89 3.58
CA SER A 53 -6.96 12.35 4.31
C SER A 53 -7.25 10.89 3.98
N GLN A 54 -7.07 10.49 2.72
CA GLN A 54 -7.28 9.12 2.28
C GLN A 54 -6.21 8.17 2.83
N SER A 55 -4.96 8.60 2.85
CA SER A 55 -3.86 7.80 3.41
C SER A 55 -4.03 7.61 4.92
N LEU A 56 -4.35 8.68 5.64
CA LEU A 56 -4.64 8.62 7.07
C LEU A 56 -5.83 7.70 7.39
N ALA A 57 -6.90 7.74 6.59
CA ALA A 57 -8.04 6.84 6.77
C ALA A 57 -7.64 5.36 6.63
N VAL A 58 -6.79 5.03 5.67
CA VAL A 58 -6.26 3.67 5.48
C VAL A 58 -5.39 3.25 6.67
N LEU A 59 -4.47 4.10 7.12
CA LEU A 59 -3.62 3.80 8.27
C LEU A 59 -4.46 3.50 9.52
N ARG A 60 -5.43 4.36 9.81
CA ARG A 60 -6.33 4.22 10.97
C ARG A 60 -7.24 2.99 10.87
N HIS A 61 -7.69 2.61 9.66
CA HIS A 61 -8.45 1.37 9.45
C HIS A 61 -7.67 0.11 9.84
N PHE A 62 -6.35 0.12 9.67
CA PHE A 62 -5.47 -0.99 10.02
C PHE A 62 -4.74 -0.80 11.35
N ASP A 63 -5.16 0.15 12.19
CA ASP A 63 -4.52 0.48 13.47
C ASP A 63 -3.02 0.81 13.34
N ILE A 64 -2.61 1.41 12.21
CA ILE A 64 -1.25 1.88 12.00
C ILE A 64 -1.16 3.34 12.46
N ALA A 65 -0.13 3.68 13.23
CA ALA A 65 0.10 5.07 13.64
C ALA A 65 0.31 5.99 12.42
N ASP A 66 -0.22 7.22 12.50
CA ASP A 66 -0.15 8.19 11.40
C ASP A 66 1.32 8.54 11.01
N ASP A 67 2.25 8.38 11.93
CA ASP A 67 3.69 8.63 11.80
C ASP A 67 4.54 7.34 11.83
N ALA A 68 3.96 6.20 11.52
CA ALA A 68 4.65 4.92 11.56
C ALA A 68 5.89 4.92 10.65
N PRO A 69 7.10 4.67 11.18
CA PRO A 69 8.36 4.87 10.46
C PRO A 69 8.59 3.90 9.28
N HIS A 70 7.83 2.82 9.22
CA HIS A 70 7.89 1.82 8.15
C HIS A 70 6.89 2.09 7.02
N VAL A 71 6.11 3.18 7.13
CA VAL A 71 5.16 3.60 6.09
C VAL A 71 5.73 4.77 5.32
N ASN A 72 5.84 4.63 3.99
CA ASN A 72 6.40 5.66 3.11
C ASN A 72 7.73 6.24 3.66
N ALA A 73 8.60 5.37 4.17
CA ALA A 73 9.81 5.73 4.91
C ALA A 73 10.76 6.69 4.17
N HIS A 74 10.70 6.71 2.85
CA HIS A 74 11.50 7.57 2.00
C HIS A 74 10.71 8.74 1.37
N GLY A 75 9.52 9.01 1.88
CA GLY A 75 8.58 9.99 1.35
C GLY A 75 7.56 9.37 0.39
N GLY A 76 6.32 9.84 0.49
CA GLY A 76 5.21 9.45 -0.38
C GLY A 76 4.98 10.43 -1.54
N ALA A 77 3.85 10.29 -2.21
CA ALA A 77 3.50 11.11 -3.38
C ALA A 77 3.37 12.61 -3.08
N ILE A 78 3.03 12.99 -1.84
CA ILE A 78 2.97 14.40 -1.43
C ILE A 78 4.37 15.05 -1.50
N ALA A 79 5.40 14.33 -1.07
CA ALA A 79 6.77 14.82 -1.09
C ALA A 79 7.45 14.64 -2.46
N LEU A 80 7.21 13.50 -3.14
CA LEU A 80 7.96 13.09 -4.34
C LEU A 80 7.22 13.38 -5.66
N GLY A 81 5.91 13.62 -5.60
CA GLY A 81 5.05 13.76 -6.77
C GLY A 81 4.31 12.47 -7.13
N HIS A 82 3.26 12.63 -7.95
CA HIS A 82 2.39 11.53 -8.36
C HIS A 82 2.21 11.48 -9.89
N PRO A 83 3.23 11.08 -10.65
CA PRO A 83 3.08 10.83 -12.08
C PRO A 83 2.27 9.56 -12.29
N LEU A 84 1.01 9.70 -12.72
CA LEU A 84 0.00 8.64 -12.73
C LEU A 84 0.48 7.34 -13.38
N ALA A 85 1.11 7.42 -14.54
CA ALA A 85 1.59 6.25 -15.28
C ALA A 85 2.79 5.53 -14.61
N MET A 86 3.46 6.18 -13.66
CA MET A 86 4.70 5.67 -13.04
C MET A 86 4.52 5.30 -11.56
N SER A 87 3.48 5.79 -10.90
CA SER A 87 3.36 5.66 -9.44
C SER A 87 3.35 4.21 -8.96
N GLY A 88 2.70 3.30 -9.69
CA GLY A 88 2.73 1.87 -9.35
C GLY A 88 4.14 1.28 -9.38
N ALA A 89 4.92 1.61 -10.41
CA ALA A 89 6.32 1.20 -10.53
C ALA A 89 7.18 1.84 -9.42
N ARG A 90 6.99 3.14 -9.15
CA ARG A 90 7.70 3.85 -8.08
C ARG A 90 7.46 3.20 -6.72
N LEU A 91 6.20 2.97 -6.34
CA LEU A 91 5.85 2.32 -5.07
C LEU A 91 6.52 0.95 -4.94
N THR A 92 6.46 0.14 -6.00
CA THR A 92 7.05 -1.20 -6.01
C THR A 92 8.58 -1.14 -5.85
N LEU A 93 9.25 -0.26 -6.61
CA LEU A 93 10.71 -0.10 -6.52
C LEU A 93 11.15 0.43 -5.15
N THR A 94 10.46 1.43 -4.62
CA THR A 94 10.74 1.97 -3.29
C THR A 94 10.56 0.89 -2.22
N LEU A 95 9.49 0.10 -2.31
CA LEU A 95 9.23 -1.01 -1.39
C LEU A 95 10.34 -2.06 -1.42
N VAL A 96 10.76 -2.48 -2.62
CA VAL A 96 11.88 -3.42 -2.80
C VAL A 96 13.15 -2.89 -2.16
N HIS A 97 13.48 -1.63 -2.45
CA HIS A 97 14.68 -0.99 -1.89
C HIS A 97 14.60 -0.86 -0.36
N SER A 98 13.44 -0.50 0.18
CA SER A 98 13.21 -0.44 1.63
C SER A 98 13.44 -1.79 2.31
N LEU A 99 12.98 -2.88 1.70
CA LEU A 99 13.22 -4.24 2.21
C LEU A 99 14.68 -4.64 2.13
N GLU A 100 15.39 -4.24 1.08
CA GLU A 100 16.84 -4.50 0.94
C GLU A 100 17.64 -3.77 2.01
N VAL A 101 17.39 -2.48 2.19
CA VAL A 101 18.12 -1.63 3.14
C VAL A 101 17.83 -2.02 4.59
N SER A 102 16.57 -2.27 4.92
CA SER A 102 16.16 -2.64 6.30
C SER A 102 16.46 -4.09 6.67
N GLY A 103 16.76 -4.96 5.69
CA GLY A 103 16.81 -6.40 5.91
C GLY A 103 15.43 -7.03 6.13
N GLY A 104 14.35 -6.28 5.91
CA GLY A 104 12.99 -6.74 6.05
C GLY A 104 12.62 -7.82 5.04
N ARG A 105 11.58 -8.61 5.36
CA ARG A 105 11.15 -9.74 4.53
C ARG A 105 9.87 -9.45 3.76
N LEU A 106 8.85 -8.90 4.42
CA LEU A 106 7.53 -8.66 3.84
C LEU A 106 7.31 -7.17 3.58
N GLY A 107 6.83 -6.85 2.40
CA GLY A 107 6.47 -5.51 1.98
C GLY A 107 5.08 -5.44 1.36
N LEU A 108 4.39 -4.33 1.56
CA LEU A 108 3.06 -4.06 1.05
C LEU A 108 3.04 -2.74 0.29
N ALA A 109 2.61 -2.76 -0.95
CA ALA A 109 2.33 -1.55 -1.72
C ALA A 109 0.84 -1.44 -2.02
N ALA A 110 0.28 -0.23 -1.93
CA ALA A 110 -1.12 0.02 -2.27
C ALA A 110 -1.31 1.37 -2.95
N LEU A 111 -2.16 1.39 -3.97
CA LEU A 111 -2.56 2.63 -4.63
C LEU A 111 -4.02 2.59 -5.07
N CYS A 112 -4.65 3.76 -5.17
CA CYS A 112 -5.93 3.89 -5.84
C CYS A 112 -5.70 4.17 -7.35
N VAL A 113 -6.54 3.57 -8.18
CA VAL A 113 -6.45 3.71 -9.65
C VAL A 113 -7.60 4.52 -10.24
N GLY A 114 -8.41 5.12 -9.40
CA GLY A 114 -9.57 5.92 -9.77
C GLY A 114 -10.90 5.16 -9.67
N VAL A 115 -12.02 5.88 -9.75
CA VAL A 115 -13.41 5.36 -9.74
C VAL A 115 -13.70 4.37 -8.60
N GLY A 116 -13.09 4.56 -7.42
CA GLY A 116 -13.30 3.66 -6.28
C GLY A 116 -12.53 2.34 -6.34
N GLN A 117 -11.56 2.22 -7.25
CA GLN A 117 -10.74 1.02 -7.38
C GLN A 117 -9.42 1.16 -6.63
N GLY A 118 -8.98 0.08 -5.98
CA GLY A 118 -7.68 -0.01 -5.35
C GLY A 118 -6.90 -1.24 -5.83
N VAL A 119 -5.59 -1.11 -5.89
CA VAL A 119 -4.66 -2.21 -6.16
C VAL A 119 -3.70 -2.32 -4.98
N ALA A 120 -3.45 -3.53 -4.53
CA ALA A 120 -2.43 -3.81 -3.55
C ALA A 120 -1.54 -4.97 -4.00
N LEU A 121 -0.27 -4.87 -3.64
CA LEU A 121 0.77 -5.85 -3.94
C LEU A 121 1.52 -6.18 -2.65
N ALA A 122 1.58 -7.46 -2.31
CA ALA A 122 2.45 -7.96 -1.27
C ALA A 122 3.71 -8.58 -1.88
N LEU A 123 4.87 -8.23 -1.35
CA LEU A 123 6.17 -8.74 -1.78
C LEU A 123 6.85 -9.48 -0.64
N GLU A 124 7.55 -10.54 -0.96
CA GLU A 124 8.42 -11.26 -0.04
C GLU A 124 9.85 -11.29 -0.58
N ARG A 125 10.80 -10.87 0.25
CA ARG A 125 12.24 -10.99 -0.02
C ARG A 125 12.72 -12.37 0.47
N ILE A 126 13.15 -13.19 -0.44
CA ILE A 126 13.78 -14.49 -0.19
C ILE A 126 15.26 -14.47 -0.52
#